data_36d9bf1919b03b4faddb57721c47e2d0
#
_entry.id   36d9bf1919b03b4faddb57721c47e2d0
#
_cell.length_a   1.000
_cell.length_b   1.000
_cell.length_c   1.000
_cell.angle_alpha   90.00
_cell.angle_beta   90.00
_cell.angle_gamma   90.00
#
_symmetry.space_group_name_H-M   'P 1'
#
loop_
_entity.id
_entity.type
_entity.pdbx_description
1 polymer ?
#
loop_
_entity_poly.entity_id
_entity_poly.type
_entity_poly.pdbx_seq_one_letter_code
_entity_poly.pdbx_strand_id
1 'polypeptide(L)'
;VGILDADITGPSIPNAFGIHDGVTVTQDGKLLVPATSSTGIDVISSNMLLENETDPVIWRGPVIAGAVKQFWSETLWQDIDYMFVDMPPGTGDVPLTVFQSLPVNGIIIVTSPQELVSMIVEKAVNMAKKMNVPILGLVENMSYLECPDCGKKIAVFGESRIEEVAKEYGIPVLAQIPIRPEIAKSVDEGTVEYVKADFLDQAVKAVEEA
;
A
#
# COMPACT_ATOMS: atom_id res chain seq x y z
N VAL A 1 13.52 -2.37 -5.60
CA VAL A 1 12.27 -2.15 -4.81
C VAL A 1 11.46 -3.42 -4.87
N GLY A 2 10.89 -3.83 -3.72
CA GLY A 2 9.95 -4.94 -3.63
C GLY A 2 8.58 -4.48 -3.11
N ILE A 3 7.52 -5.16 -3.54
CA ILE A 3 6.16 -4.97 -3.04
C ILE A 3 5.60 -6.32 -2.63
N LEU A 4 5.18 -6.41 -1.36
CA LEU A 4 4.42 -7.52 -0.84
C LEU A 4 2.96 -7.08 -0.70
N ASP A 5 2.10 -7.60 -1.57
CA ASP A 5 0.65 -7.37 -1.48
C ASP A 5 0.06 -8.29 -0.42
N ALA A 6 -0.18 -7.73 0.75
CA ALA A 6 -0.75 -8.42 1.91
C ALA A 6 -2.27 -8.26 2.00
N ASP A 7 -2.93 -7.56 1.07
CA ASP A 7 -4.39 -7.58 0.95
C ASP A 7 -4.86 -8.84 0.21
N ILE A 8 -4.72 -9.97 0.89
CA ILE A 8 -5.02 -11.30 0.35
C ILE A 8 -6.47 -11.42 -0.17
N THR A 9 -7.38 -10.64 0.38
CA THR A 9 -8.82 -10.71 0.06
C THR A 9 -9.23 -9.84 -1.10
N GLY A 10 -8.44 -8.82 -1.42
CA GLY A 10 -8.70 -7.89 -2.52
C GLY A 10 -7.41 -7.45 -3.20
N PRO A 11 -6.54 -8.39 -3.61
CA PRO A 11 -5.24 -8.05 -4.15
C PRO A 11 -5.39 -7.26 -5.46
N SER A 12 -4.71 -6.12 -5.55
CA SER A 12 -4.81 -5.21 -6.70
C SER A 12 -3.47 -4.80 -7.31
N ILE A 13 -2.39 -5.02 -6.57
CA ILE A 13 -1.05 -4.55 -6.98
C ILE A 13 -0.61 -5.13 -8.33
N PRO A 14 -0.69 -6.46 -8.60
CA PRO A 14 -0.26 -6.98 -9.89
C PRO A 14 -0.99 -6.33 -11.07
N ASN A 15 -2.31 -6.17 -10.97
CA ASN A 15 -3.11 -5.55 -12.03
C ASN A 15 -2.70 -4.10 -12.27
N ALA A 16 -2.47 -3.31 -11.20
CA ALA A 16 -2.03 -1.92 -11.32
C ALA A 16 -0.66 -1.78 -12.01
N PHE A 17 0.20 -2.78 -11.88
CA PHE A 17 1.53 -2.83 -12.50
C PHE A 17 1.57 -3.63 -13.82
N GLY A 18 0.42 -4.09 -14.34
CA GLY A 18 0.33 -4.85 -15.58
C GLY A 18 1.02 -6.21 -15.51
N ILE A 19 1.10 -6.81 -14.33
CA ILE A 19 1.68 -8.13 -14.09
C ILE A 19 0.57 -9.16 -14.16
N HIS A 20 0.64 -10.03 -15.16
CA HIS A 20 -0.33 -11.10 -15.40
C HIS A 20 0.28 -12.50 -15.27
N ASP A 21 1.58 -12.57 -15.06
CA ASP A 21 2.29 -13.82 -14.87
C ASP A 21 2.05 -14.35 -13.46
N GLY A 22 1.81 -15.67 -13.36
CA GLY A 22 1.74 -16.35 -12.06
C GLY A 22 3.10 -16.42 -11.37
N VAL A 23 3.09 -16.70 -10.09
CA VAL A 23 4.31 -16.96 -9.32
C VAL A 23 4.98 -18.24 -9.82
N THR A 24 6.29 -18.20 -10.01
CA THR A 24 7.11 -19.39 -10.28
C THR A 24 7.88 -19.78 -9.02
N VAL A 25 8.50 -20.95 -9.06
CA VAL A 25 9.35 -21.44 -7.95
C VAL A 25 10.77 -21.64 -8.44
N THR A 26 11.73 -21.54 -7.53
CA THR A 26 13.13 -21.84 -7.81
C THR A 26 13.29 -23.29 -8.28
N GLN A 27 14.41 -23.61 -8.97
CA GLN A 27 14.65 -24.95 -9.51
C GLN A 27 14.64 -26.07 -8.47
N ASP A 28 14.99 -25.76 -7.22
CA ASP A 28 14.92 -26.68 -6.09
C ASP A 28 13.52 -26.74 -5.41
N GLY A 29 12.57 -25.95 -5.91
CA GLY A 29 11.19 -25.90 -5.43
C GLY A 29 10.99 -25.31 -4.03
N LYS A 30 11.99 -24.58 -3.51
CA LYS A 30 11.93 -24.10 -2.11
C LYS A 30 11.46 -22.68 -1.95
N LEU A 31 11.71 -21.81 -2.92
CA LEU A 31 11.38 -20.39 -2.84
C LEU A 31 10.45 -20.00 -3.98
N LEU A 32 9.57 -19.05 -3.68
CA LEU A 32 8.78 -18.34 -4.67
C LEU A 32 9.68 -17.33 -5.38
N VAL A 33 9.51 -17.20 -6.68
CA VAL A 33 10.18 -16.17 -7.47
C VAL A 33 9.17 -15.07 -7.70
N PRO A 34 9.43 -13.83 -7.23
CA PRO A 34 8.50 -12.72 -7.44
C PRO A 34 8.39 -12.41 -8.95
N ALA A 35 7.27 -11.87 -9.35
CA ALA A 35 7.16 -11.30 -10.69
C ALA A 35 7.78 -9.90 -10.70
N THR A 36 8.39 -9.54 -11.81
CA THR A 36 9.06 -8.24 -11.93
C THR A 36 8.27 -7.34 -12.90
N SER A 37 7.96 -6.13 -12.48
CA SER A 37 7.29 -5.13 -13.31
C SER A 37 8.19 -4.62 -14.44
N SER A 38 7.64 -3.83 -15.34
CA SER A 38 8.37 -3.30 -16.49
C SER A 38 9.51 -2.32 -16.11
N THR A 39 9.47 -1.72 -14.92
CA THR A 39 10.55 -0.87 -14.40
C THR A 39 11.48 -1.57 -13.41
N GLY A 40 11.28 -2.86 -13.17
CA GLY A 40 12.16 -3.66 -12.31
C GLY A 40 11.73 -3.70 -10.84
N ILE A 41 10.45 -3.54 -10.55
CA ILE A 41 9.89 -3.70 -9.19
C ILE A 41 9.46 -5.16 -9.02
N ASP A 42 9.96 -5.81 -7.98
CA ASP A 42 9.58 -7.18 -7.65
C ASP A 42 8.27 -7.20 -6.85
N VAL A 43 7.31 -7.99 -7.29
CA VAL A 43 5.97 -8.06 -6.69
C VAL A 43 5.63 -9.50 -6.35
N ILE A 44 5.07 -9.71 -5.15
CA ILE A 44 4.42 -10.95 -4.73
C ILE A 44 3.01 -10.64 -4.23
N SER A 45 2.04 -11.40 -4.69
CA SER A 45 0.63 -11.24 -4.31
C SER A 45 -0.10 -12.59 -4.32
N SER A 46 -1.18 -12.69 -3.56
CA SER A 46 -1.97 -13.92 -3.45
C SER A 46 -2.67 -14.32 -4.74
N ASN A 47 -3.13 -13.34 -5.55
CA ASN A 47 -3.81 -13.65 -6.81
C ASN A 47 -2.88 -14.32 -7.84
N MET A 48 -1.57 -14.13 -7.71
CA MET A 48 -0.58 -14.79 -8.56
C MET A 48 -0.43 -16.30 -8.29
N LEU A 49 -1.01 -16.79 -7.18
CA LEU A 49 -1.05 -18.21 -6.81
C LEU A 49 -2.34 -18.91 -7.26
N LEU A 50 -3.30 -18.16 -7.79
CA LEU A 50 -4.58 -18.69 -8.24
C LEU A 50 -4.49 -19.14 -9.70
N GLU A 51 -5.24 -20.18 -10.06
CA GLU A 51 -5.36 -20.62 -11.46
C GLU A 51 -6.06 -19.57 -12.32
N ASN A 52 -7.02 -18.85 -11.72
CA ASN A 52 -7.68 -17.69 -12.35
C ASN A 52 -7.67 -16.51 -11.38
N GLU A 53 -7.31 -15.32 -11.85
CA GLU A 53 -7.25 -14.09 -11.04
C GLU A 53 -8.59 -13.71 -10.38
N THR A 54 -9.70 -14.19 -10.92
CA THR A 54 -11.06 -13.93 -10.42
C THR A 54 -11.56 -14.95 -9.42
N ASP A 55 -10.76 -15.98 -9.11
CA ASP A 55 -11.15 -17.00 -8.14
C ASP A 55 -11.14 -16.40 -6.72
N PRO A 56 -12.21 -16.60 -5.93
CA PRO A 56 -12.26 -16.05 -4.59
C PRO A 56 -11.30 -16.77 -3.64
N VAL A 57 -10.46 -16.00 -2.97
CA VAL A 57 -9.62 -16.50 -1.88
C VAL A 57 -10.47 -16.64 -0.61
N ILE A 58 -10.88 -17.86 -0.28
CA ILE A 58 -11.69 -18.16 0.91
C ILE A 58 -10.77 -18.64 2.06
N TRP A 59 -9.89 -17.76 2.51
CA TRP A 59 -9.01 -18.08 3.63
C TRP A 59 -9.50 -17.42 4.91
N ARG A 60 -9.28 -18.12 6.04
CA ARG A 60 -9.57 -17.58 7.37
C ARG A 60 -8.33 -16.86 7.93
N GLY A 61 -8.53 -15.93 8.85
CA GLY A 61 -7.48 -15.08 9.44
C GLY A 61 -6.13 -15.76 9.71
N PRO A 62 -6.06 -16.91 10.42
CA PRO A 62 -4.79 -17.60 10.66
C PRO A 62 -4.07 -18.06 9.39
N VAL A 63 -4.81 -18.45 8.35
CA VAL A 63 -4.24 -18.89 7.05
C VAL A 63 -3.69 -17.68 6.31
N ILE A 64 -4.43 -16.56 6.30
CA ILE A 64 -4.00 -15.30 5.70
C ILE A 64 -2.71 -14.81 6.37
N ALA A 65 -2.67 -14.80 7.70
CA ALA A 65 -1.49 -14.43 8.46
C ALA A 65 -0.28 -15.33 8.15
N GLY A 66 -0.52 -16.63 7.96
CA GLY A 66 0.49 -17.59 7.53
C GLY A 66 1.03 -17.29 6.13
N ALA A 67 0.14 -16.97 5.18
CA ALA A 67 0.52 -16.62 3.81
C ALA A 67 1.39 -15.36 3.75
N VAL A 68 1.07 -14.31 4.50
CA VAL A 68 1.90 -13.10 4.58
C VAL A 68 3.31 -13.40 5.08
N LYS A 69 3.44 -14.23 6.12
CA LYS A 69 4.76 -14.67 6.61
C LYS A 69 5.52 -15.46 5.55
N GLN A 70 4.83 -16.37 4.87
CA GLN A 70 5.41 -17.19 3.81
C GLN A 70 5.89 -16.32 2.65
N PHE A 71 5.11 -15.36 2.21
CA PHE A 71 5.50 -14.41 1.16
C PHE A 71 6.74 -13.60 1.55
N TRP A 72 6.89 -13.26 2.82
CA TRP A 72 8.08 -12.60 3.31
C TRP A 72 9.30 -13.54 3.34
N SER A 73 9.16 -14.73 3.93
CA SER A 73 10.30 -15.61 4.25
C SER A 73 10.66 -16.62 3.16
N GLU A 74 9.72 -16.97 2.28
CA GLU A 74 9.88 -17.98 1.23
C GLU A 74 9.87 -17.39 -0.18
N THR A 75 9.96 -16.08 -0.32
CA THR A 75 10.17 -15.41 -1.61
C THR A 75 11.65 -15.07 -1.79
N LEU A 76 12.16 -15.31 -2.98
CA LEU A 76 13.54 -15.00 -3.36
C LEU A 76 13.66 -13.49 -3.64
N TRP A 77 13.72 -12.69 -2.59
CA TRP A 77 13.98 -11.27 -2.68
C TRP A 77 15.46 -11.04 -2.98
N GLN A 78 15.79 -10.36 -4.08
CA GLN A 78 17.17 -10.08 -4.50
C GLN A 78 17.35 -8.56 -4.65
N ASP A 79 18.44 -8.05 -4.07
CA ASP A 79 18.86 -6.65 -4.21
C ASP A 79 17.76 -5.62 -3.94
N ILE A 80 16.95 -5.85 -2.88
CA ILE A 80 15.85 -4.98 -2.48
C ILE A 80 16.35 -3.97 -1.44
N ASP A 81 16.41 -2.68 -1.80
CA ASP A 81 16.72 -1.59 -0.88
C ASP A 81 15.47 -1.15 -0.10
N TYR A 82 14.32 -1.11 -0.76
CA TYR A 82 13.05 -0.70 -0.18
C TYR A 82 11.98 -1.75 -0.43
N MET A 83 11.32 -2.17 0.66
CA MET A 83 10.19 -3.10 0.63
C MET A 83 8.92 -2.40 1.09
N PHE A 84 7.92 -2.40 0.24
CA PHE A 84 6.58 -1.93 0.57
C PHE A 84 5.65 -3.11 0.87
N VAL A 85 4.87 -2.99 1.92
CA VAL A 85 3.85 -3.97 2.28
C VAL A 85 2.50 -3.30 2.18
N ASP A 86 1.72 -3.66 1.16
CA ASP A 86 0.34 -3.18 1.01
C ASP A 86 -0.59 -4.01 1.87
N MET A 87 -1.27 -3.36 2.80
CA MET A 87 -2.09 -4.03 3.82
C MET A 87 -3.58 -3.79 3.59
N PRO A 88 -4.44 -4.76 3.93
CA PRO A 88 -5.88 -4.53 3.92
C PRO A 88 -6.28 -3.39 4.86
N PRO A 89 -7.44 -2.75 4.63
CA PRO A 89 -7.89 -1.68 5.48
C PRO A 89 -8.18 -2.14 6.91
N GLY A 90 -7.93 -1.26 7.86
CA GLY A 90 -8.23 -1.48 9.28
C GLY A 90 -7.06 -2.03 10.11
N THR A 91 -7.39 -2.62 11.26
CA THR A 91 -6.44 -3.07 12.29
C THR A 91 -6.61 -4.56 12.62
N GLY A 92 -6.94 -5.37 11.61
CA GLY A 92 -7.18 -6.81 11.75
C GLY A 92 -5.92 -7.66 11.86
N ASP A 93 -6.07 -8.95 11.57
CA ASP A 93 -5.01 -9.96 11.77
C ASP A 93 -3.80 -9.74 10.85
N VAL A 94 -4.01 -9.21 9.64
CA VAL A 94 -2.91 -8.99 8.68
C VAL A 94 -1.97 -7.87 9.13
N PRO A 95 -2.43 -6.64 9.42
CA PRO A 95 -1.57 -5.60 9.97
C PRO A 95 -0.86 -6.05 11.26
N LEU A 96 -1.56 -6.75 12.14
CA LEU A 96 -0.96 -7.27 13.37
C LEU A 96 0.17 -8.26 13.05
N THR A 97 -0.04 -9.15 12.09
CA THR A 97 0.97 -10.14 11.67
C THR A 97 2.18 -9.48 11.04
N VAL A 98 1.96 -8.50 10.16
CA VAL A 98 3.03 -7.71 9.54
C VAL A 98 3.91 -7.09 10.63
N PHE A 99 3.31 -6.36 11.57
CA PHE A 99 4.06 -5.69 12.64
C PHE A 99 4.77 -6.63 13.62
N GLN A 100 4.25 -7.85 13.80
CA GLN A 100 4.87 -8.84 14.69
C GLN A 100 5.94 -9.69 14.02
N SER A 101 5.92 -9.79 12.71
CA SER A 101 6.71 -10.82 12.00
C SER A 101 7.69 -10.26 10.98
N LEU A 102 7.47 -9.03 10.50
CA LEU A 102 8.34 -8.37 9.54
C LEU A 102 9.12 -7.24 10.22
N PRO A 103 10.34 -6.95 9.78
CA PRO A 103 11.18 -5.86 10.31
C PRO A 103 10.73 -4.51 9.75
N VAL A 104 9.55 -4.03 10.15
CA VAL A 104 8.94 -2.79 9.63
C VAL A 104 9.69 -1.57 10.19
N ASN A 105 10.27 -0.75 9.32
CA ASN A 105 10.95 0.49 9.70
C ASN A 105 9.95 1.62 10.01
N GLY A 106 8.79 1.65 9.35
CA GLY A 106 7.76 2.65 9.58
C GLY A 106 6.49 2.39 8.80
N ILE A 107 5.44 3.14 9.11
CA ILE A 107 4.17 3.08 8.41
C ILE A 107 3.77 4.43 7.85
N ILE A 108 3.13 4.42 6.70
CA ILE A 108 2.40 5.55 6.13
C ILE A 108 0.92 5.23 6.24
N ILE A 109 0.16 6.11 6.86
CA ILE A 109 -1.29 5.95 7.00
C ILE A 109 -1.96 6.67 5.84
N VAL A 110 -2.66 5.90 5.00
CA VAL A 110 -3.40 6.44 3.85
C VAL A 110 -4.87 6.58 4.23
N THR A 111 -5.45 7.73 3.91
CA THR A 111 -6.84 8.06 4.20
C THR A 111 -7.48 8.86 3.04
N SER A 112 -8.74 9.22 3.17
CA SER A 112 -9.48 10.09 2.24
C SER A 112 -10.26 11.14 3.03
N PRO A 113 -10.67 12.29 2.44
CA PRO A 113 -11.34 13.39 3.14
C PRO A 113 -12.80 13.01 3.47
N GLN A 114 -13.01 12.22 4.53
CA GLN A 114 -14.31 11.80 5.04
C GLN A 114 -14.39 12.05 6.53
N GLU A 115 -15.61 12.14 7.08
CA GLU A 115 -15.84 12.45 8.51
C GLU A 115 -15.17 11.44 9.49
N LEU A 116 -14.95 10.20 9.05
CA LEU A 116 -14.35 9.14 9.88
C LEU A 116 -12.81 9.12 9.90
N VAL A 117 -12.15 10.05 9.22
CA VAL A 117 -10.68 10.11 9.13
C VAL A 117 -10.02 10.08 10.51
N SER A 118 -10.49 10.91 11.44
CA SER A 118 -9.91 10.97 12.80
C SER A 118 -9.93 9.59 13.49
N MET A 119 -11.04 8.85 13.38
CA MET A 119 -11.18 7.53 13.99
C MET A 119 -10.28 6.48 13.32
N ILE A 120 -10.12 6.54 12.00
CA ILE A 120 -9.25 5.61 11.25
C ILE A 120 -7.79 5.86 11.62
N VAL A 121 -7.36 7.12 11.59
CA VAL A 121 -6.01 7.53 11.99
C VAL A 121 -5.74 7.18 13.44
N GLU A 122 -6.68 7.46 14.37
CA GLU A 122 -6.55 7.11 15.79
C GLU A 122 -6.30 5.61 15.99
N LYS A 123 -7.05 4.74 15.32
CA LYS A 123 -6.89 3.29 15.42
C LYS A 123 -5.51 2.86 14.92
N ALA A 124 -5.07 3.39 13.76
CA ALA A 124 -3.76 3.09 13.21
C ALA A 124 -2.62 3.57 14.12
N VAL A 125 -2.73 4.78 14.65
CA VAL A 125 -1.77 5.36 15.61
C VAL A 125 -1.68 4.52 16.88
N ASN A 126 -2.82 4.12 17.44
CA ASN A 126 -2.86 3.29 18.65
C ASN A 126 -2.25 1.92 18.42
N MET A 127 -2.46 1.34 17.24
CA MET A 127 -1.84 0.07 16.86
C MET A 127 -0.33 0.21 16.70
N ALA A 128 0.13 1.20 15.93
CA ALA A 128 1.54 1.46 15.73
C ALA A 128 2.29 1.68 17.06
N LYS A 129 1.71 2.47 17.98
CA LYS A 129 2.25 2.68 19.33
C LYS A 129 2.35 1.38 20.11
N LYS A 130 1.32 0.53 20.10
CA LYS A 130 1.33 -0.77 20.79
C LYS A 130 2.38 -1.72 20.24
N MET A 131 2.64 -1.65 18.94
CA MET A 131 3.62 -2.48 18.24
C MET A 131 5.02 -1.85 18.21
N ASN A 132 5.18 -0.63 18.75
CA ASN A 132 6.42 0.14 18.73
C ASN A 132 6.98 0.36 17.31
N VAL A 133 6.07 0.62 16.34
CA VAL A 133 6.43 0.92 14.94
C VAL A 133 6.32 2.42 14.71
N PRO A 134 7.33 3.07 14.13
CA PRO A 134 7.27 4.49 13.79
C PRO A 134 6.18 4.82 12.77
N ILE A 135 5.57 5.99 12.89
CA ILE A 135 4.64 6.52 11.89
C ILE A 135 5.38 7.59 11.11
N LEU A 136 5.65 7.34 9.83
CA LEU A 136 6.36 8.27 8.94
C LEU A 136 5.48 9.47 8.57
N GLY A 137 4.17 9.24 8.39
CA GLY A 137 3.24 10.32 8.13
C GLY A 137 1.89 9.87 7.59
N LEU A 138 1.08 10.86 7.23
CA LEU A 138 -0.26 10.71 6.67
C LEU A 138 -0.25 11.08 5.18
N VAL A 139 -0.99 10.31 4.39
CA VAL A 139 -1.29 10.62 2.99
C VAL A 139 -2.81 10.66 2.82
N GLU A 140 -3.32 11.77 2.32
CA GLU A 140 -4.74 11.88 1.99
C GLU A 140 -4.96 11.68 0.51
N ASN A 141 -5.55 10.55 0.14
CA ASN A 141 -5.94 10.26 -1.24
C ASN A 141 -7.30 10.90 -1.57
N MET A 142 -7.51 11.25 -2.83
CA MET A 142 -8.73 11.92 -3.32
C MET A 142 -9.06 13.22 -2.56
N SER A 143 -8.03 13.97 -2.17
CA SER A 143 -8.15 15.13 -1.29
C SER A 143 -8.98 16.25 -1.91
N TYR A 144 -8.83 16.50 -3.19
CA TYR A 144 -9.54 17.52 -3.94
C TYR A 144 -9.57 17.22 -5.44
N LEU A 145 -10.49 17.85 -6.15
CA LEU A 145 -10.48 17.93 -7.61
C LEU A 145 -9.99 19.32 -8.03
N GLU A 146 -9.06 19.37 -8.95
CA GLU A 146 -8.65 20.64 -9.56
C GLU A 146 -9.46 20.91 -10.82
N CYS A 147 -10.13 22.07 -10.85
CA CYS A 147 -10.92 22.47 -12.03
C CYS A 147 -9.99 22.66 -13.24
N PRO A 148 -10.22 21.96 -14.35
CA PRO A 148 -9.35 22.03 -15.53
C PRO A 148 -9.35 23.42 -16.20
N ASP A 149 -10.41 24.22 -16.02
CA ASP A 149 -10.53 25.52 -16.66
C ASP A 149 -9.88 26.65 -15.86
N CYS A 150 -9.91 26.61 -14.52
CA CYS A 150 -9.47 27.73 -13.68
C CYS A 150 -8.52 27.33 -12.53
N GLY A 151 -8.16 26.06 -12.38
CA GLY A 151 -7.26 25.58 -11.33
C GLY A 151 -7.83 25.64 -9.91
N LYS A 152 -9.11 26.00 -9.75
CA LYS A 152 -9.73 26.03 -8.40
C LYS A 152 -9.83 24.63 -7.82
N LYS A 153 -9.36 24.48 -6.58
CA LYS A 153 -9.54 23.24 -5.82
C LYS A 153 -10.98 23.11 -5.33
N ILE A 154 -11.58 21.96 -5.55
CA ILE A 154 -12.96 21.61 -5.19
C ILE A 154 -12.91 20.44 -4.21
N ALA A 155 -13.44 20.64 -3.03
CA ALA A 155 -13.54 19.61 -2.00
C ALA A 155 -14.74 18.68 -2.29
N VAL A 156 -14.54 17.67 -3.14
CA VAL A 156 -15.62 16.77 -3.63
C VAL A 156 -16.23 15.97 -2.48
N PHE A 157 -15.43 15.55 -1.53
CA PHE A 157 -15.84 14.73 -0.37
C PHE A 157 -15.92 15.53 0.93
N GLY A 158 -16.01 16.86 0.85
CA GLY A 158 -15.98 17.77 1.99
C GLY A 158 -14.59 18.36 2.24
N GLU A 159 -14.55 19.33 3.16
CA GLU A 159 -13.28 19.97 3.53
C GLU A 159 -12.36 18.98 4.25
N SER A 160 -11.10 18.96 3.83
CA SER A 160 -10.09 18.10 4.45
C SER A 160 -9.83 18.53 5.91
N ARG A 161 -9.74 17.56 6.79
CA ARG A 161 -9.36 17.75 8.19
C ARG A 161 -8.01 17.11 8.50
N ILE A 162 -7.25 16.69 7.48
CA ILE A 162 -6.01 15.93 7.69
C ILE A 162 -4.95 16.73 8.47
N GLU A 163 -4.86 18.05 8.24
CA GLU A 163 -3.93 18.93 8.95
C GLU A 163 -4.26 19.05 10.45
N GLU A 164 -5.55 19.08 10.80
CA GLU A 164 -6.01 19.10 12.19
C GLU A 164 -5.63 17.78 12.88
N VAL A 165 -5.92 16.66 12.23
CA VAL A 165 -5.62 15.31 12.73
C VAL A 165 -4.11 15.10 12.83
N ALA A 166 -3.34 15.50 11.83
CA ALA A 166 -1.89 15.45 11.82
C ALA A 166 -1.29 16.19 13.03
N LYS A 167 -1.78 17.41 13.28
CA LYS A 167 -1.36 18.23 14.42
C LYS A 167 -1.73 17.59 15.77
N GLU A 168 -2.92 17.01 15.88
CA GLU A 168 -3.40 16.36 17.12
C GLU A 168 -2.48 15.22 17.53
N TYR A 169 -2.03 14.40 16.57
CA TYR A 169 -1.16 13.24 16.83
C TYR A 169 0.34 13.52 16.69
N GLY A 170 0.73 14.73 16.26
CA GLY A 170 2.13 15.09 16.02
C GLY A 170 2.75 14.33 14.85
N ILE A 171 1.97 14.01 13.81
CA ILE A 171 2.37 13.24 12.64
C ILE A 171 2.38 14.17 11.42
N PRO A 172 3.40 14.15 10.54
CA PRO A 172 3.44 15.00 9.37
C PRO A 172 2.43 14.57 8.30
N VAL A 173 1.86 15.52 7.55
CA VAL A 173 1.15 15.25 6.30
C VAL A 173 2.17 15.17 5.18
N LEU A 174 2.31 14.01 4.56
CA LEU A 174 3.30 13.75 3.50
C LEU A 174 2.77 14.09 2.11
N ALA A 175 1.47 13.89 1.89
CA ALA A 175 0.84 14.21 0.62
C ALA A 175 -0.67 14.42 0.75
N GLN A 176 -1.20 15.28 -0.11
CA GLN A 176 -2.62 15.39 -0.44
C GLN A 176 -2.79 15.15 -1.93
N ILE A 177 -3.24 13.94 -2.28
CA ILE A 177 -3.33 13.47 -3.67
C ILE A 177 -4.64 13.98 -4.28
N PRO A 178 -4.59 14.72 -5.40
CA PRO A 178 -5.80 15.15 -6.08
C PRO A 178 -6.53 13.99 -6.76
N ILE A 179 -7.83 14.17 -7.00
CA ILE A 179 -8.60 13.29 -7.88
C ILE A 179 -8.13 13.52 -9.31
N ARG A 180 -7.49 12.54 -9.90
CA ARG A 180 -6.98 12.57 -11.28
C ARG A 180 -7.48 11.35 -12.04
N PRO A 181 -8.35 11.51 -13.05
CA PRO A 181 -8.85 10.40 -13.87
C PRO A 181 -7.73 9.61 -14.57
N GLU A 182 -6.62 10.28 -14.89
CA GLU A 182 -5.45 9.63 -15.50
C GLU A 182 -4.77 8.62 -14.58
N ILE A 183 -4.82 8.81 -13.25
CA ILE A 183 -4.31 7.82 -12.29
C ILE A 183 -5.18 6.57 -12.31
N ALA A 184 -6.51 6.73 -12.22
CA ALA A 184 -7.44 5.61 -12.28
C ALA A 184 -7.26 4.83 -13.60
N LYS A 185 -7.17 5.54 -14.72
CA LYS A 185 -6.95 4.94 -16.04
C LYS A 185 -5.63 4.16 -16.09
N SER A 186 -4.53 4.70 -15.53
CA SER A 186 -3.23 4.01 -15.53
C SER A 186 -3.25 2.74 -14.67
N VAL A 187 -4.03 2.73 -13.58
CA VAL A 187 -4.24 1.51 -12.77
C VAL A 187 -5.01 0.46 -13.56
N ASP A 188 -6.09 0.86 -14.26
CA ASP A 188 -6.88 -0.05 -15.09
C ASP A 188 -6.10 -0.61 -16.30
N GLU A 189 -5.14 0.18 -16.81
CA GLU A 189 -4.28 -0.20 -17.94
C GLU A 189 -2.99 -0.92 -17.50
N GLY A 190 -2.75 -1.11 -16.19
CA GLY A 190 -1.54 -1.74 -15.67
C GLY A 190 -0.27 -0.91 -15.89
N THR A 191 -0.39 0.41 -15.90
CA THR A 191 0.71 1.34 -16.22
C THR A 191 0.96 2.36 -15.12
N VAL A 192 0.57 2.05 -13.87
CA VAL A 192 0.64 2.99 -12.73
C VAL A 192 2.06 3.50 -12.47
N GLU A 193 3.09 2.70 -12.74
CA GLU A 193 4.50 3.06 -12.52
C GLU A 193 5.02 4.16 -13.46
N TYR A 194 4.27 4.51 -14.50
CA TYR A 194 4.60 5.64 -15.40
C TYR A 194 3.88 6.93 -15.03
N VAL A 195 3.05 6.91 -13.99
CA VAL A 195 2.35 8.12 -13.53
C VAL A 195 3.34 9.08 -12.89
N LYS A 196 3.32 10.33 -13.35
CA LYS A 196 4.08 11.39 -12.72
C LYS A 196 3.45 11.79 -11.39
N ALA A 197 4.15 11.53 -10.28
CA ALA A 197 3.63 11.63 -8.93
C ALA A 197 4.41 12.62 -8.06
N ASP A 198 4.72 13.82 -8.57
CA ASP A 198 5.47 14.88 -7.86
C ASP A 198 4.83 15.22 -6.49
N PHE A 199 3.53 14.96 -6.34
CA PHE A 199 2.81 15.15 -5.07
C PHE A 199 3.23 14.17 -3.97
N LEU A 200 4.04 13.14 -4.27
CA LEU A 200 4.58 12.18 -3.31
C LEU A 200 6.02 12.47 -2.87
N ASP A 201 6.65 13.56 -3.34
CA ASP A 201 8.05 13.85 -3.05
C ASP A 201 8.40 13.87 -1.56
N GLN A 202 7.47 14.35 -0.71
CA GLN A 202 7.69 14.35 0.75
C GLN A 202 7.55 12.93 1.34
N ALA A 203 6.67 12.10 0.77
CA ALA A 203 6.55 10.72 1.20
C ALA A 203 7.80 9.91 0.84
N VAL A 204 8.36 10.14 -0.35
CA VAL A 204 9.63 9.53 -0.78
C VAL A 204 10.75 9.88 0.21
N LYS A 205 10.93 11.17 0.53
CA LYS A 205 11.95 11.59 1.51
C LYS A 205 11.76 10.95 2.88
N ALA A 206 10.52 10.87 3.36
CA ALA A 206 10.24 10.24 4.65
C ALA A 206 10.59 8.75 4.67
N VAL A 207 10.45 8.06 3.52
CA VAL A 207 10.86 6.65 3.38
C VAL A 207 12.38 6.51 3.30
N GLU A 208 13.07 7.41 2.58
CA GLU A 208 14.53 7.39 2.44
C GLU A 208 15.26 7.69 3.76
N GLU A 209 14.62 8.41 4.67
CA GLU A 209 15.18 8.80 5.99
C GLU A 209 14.83 7.79 7.11
N ALA A 210 13.97 6.79 6.85
CA ALA A 210 13.51 5.79 7.81
C ALA A 210 14.48 4.59 7.93
#